data_b5212cc684d501317b35d07ee1d8916f
#
_entry.id   b5212cc684d501317b35d07ee1d8916f
#
_cell.length_a   1.000
_cell.length_b   1.000
_cell.length_c   1.000
_cell.angle_alpha   90.00
_cell.angle_beta   90.00
_cell.angle_gamma   90.00
#
_symmetry.space_group_name_H-M   'P 1'
#
loop_
_entity.id
_entity.type
_entity.pdbx_description
1 polymer ?
#
loop_
_entity_poly.entity_id
_entity_poly.type
_entity_poly.pdbx_seq_one_letter_code
_entity_poly.pdbx_strand_id
1 'polypeptide(L)'
;MVAGRWVRDQKVDIVKLTEGVYKVSWTEPTGTDVSLNFMPDEKRMHGIIFFPKWVHEHPEITVCYQNDHLDLMHESREKYETYPKYVVPEFADITFIKNVGENNEEVVAQAPYEGMTNDIRAGKLI
;
A
#
# COMPACT_ATOMS: atom_id res chain seq x y z
N MET A 1 -6.71 6.93 -7.99
CA MET A 1 -5.90 6.73 -6.76
C MET A 1 -5.28 8.06 -6.36
N VAL A 2 -5.33 8.42 -5.09
CA VAL A 2 -4.66 9.65 -4.61
C VAL A 2 -3.19 9.32 -4.38
N ALA A 3 -2.30 10.01 -5.09
CA ALA A 3 -0.86 9.85 -4.91
C ALA A 3 -0.41 10.38 -3.53
N GLY A 4 0.69 9.84 -3.03
CA GLY A 4 1.30 10.33 -1.78
C GLY A 4 0.86 9.63 -0.50
N ARG A 5 0.04 8.59 -0.59
CA ARG A 5 -0.23 7.70 0.55
C ARG A 5 0.86 6.66 0.66
N TRP A 6 1.38 6.48 1.87
CA TRP A 6 2.46 5.54 2.12
C TRP A 6 2.31 4.90 3.49
N VAL A 7 2.46 3.57 3.55
CA VAL A 7 2.48 2.79 4.80
C VAL A 7 3.61 1.77 4.75
N ARG A 8 4.10 1.38 5.93
CA ARG A 8 5.03 0.25 6.09
C ARG A 8 4.65 -0.59 7.30
N ASP A 9 5.32 -1.71 7.45
CA ASP A 9 5.19 -2.61 8.62
C ASP A 9 3.74 -3.03 8.89
N GLN A 10 3.00 -3.29 7.83
CA GLN A 10 1.64 -3.78 7.94
C GLN A 10 1.65 -5.31 8.15
N LYS A 11 0.77 -5.78 9.03
CA LYS A 11 0.51 -7.22 9.12
C LYS A 11 -0.20 -7.65 7.84
N VAL A 12 0.47 -8.50 7.05
CA VAL A 12 -0.07 -8.99 5.78
C VAL A 12 -0.38 -10.48 5.83
N ASP A 13 -1.44 -10.88 5.14
CA ASP A 13 -1.71 -12.27 4.80
C ASP A 13 -1.22 -12.53 3.37
N ILE A 14 -0.41 -13.56 3.19
CA ILE A 14 0.12 -13.96 1.89
C ILE A 14 -0.30 -15.40 1.60
N VAL A 15 -0.96 -15.61 0.46
CA VAL A 15 -1.41 -16.93 0.01
C VAL A 15 -0.93 -17.15 -1.42
N LYS A 16 -0.24 -18.28 -1.65
CA LYS A 16 0.05 -18.74 -3.01
C LYS A 16 -1.22 -19.37 -3.60
N LEU A 17 -1.76 -18.75 -4.63
CA LEU A 17 -2.98 -19.24 -5.31
C LEU A 17 -2.66 -20.35 -6.32
N THR A 18 -1.61 -20.17 -7.06
CA THR A 18 -1.04 -21.12 -8.01
C THR A 18 0.40 -20.72 -8.29
N GLU A 19 1.10 -21.46 -9.15
CA GLU A 19 2.49 -21.13 -9.48
C GLU A 19 2.62 -19.70 -10.02
N GLY A 20 3.50 -18.91 -9.40
CA GLY A 20 3.75 -17.52 -9.79
C GLY A 20 2.63 -16.53 -9.47
N VAL A 21 1.58 -16.93 -8.74
CA VAL A 21 0.46 -16.04 -8.38
C VAL A 21 0.23 -16.04 -6.88
N TYR A 22 0.34 -14.87 -6.27
CA TYR A 22 0.21 -14.68 -4.82
C TYR A 22 -0.87 -13.65 -4.52
N LYS A 23 -1.68 -13.93 -3.51
CA LYS A 23 -2.59 -12.94 -2.92
C LYS A 23 -1.94 -12.34 -1.68
N VAL A 24 -1.90 -11.02 -1.61
CA VAL A 24 -1.38 -10.25 -0.46
C VAL A 24 -2.48 -9.32 0.03
N SER A 25 -2.82 -9.40 1.30
CA SER A 25 -3.92 -8.61 1.86
C SER A 25 -3.54 -8.00 3.21
N TRP A 26 -4.01 -6.76 3.46
CA TRP A 26 -3.78 -6.06 4.73
C TRP A 26 -4.83 -4.98 4.98
N THR A 27 -4.87 -4.49 6.22
CA THR A 27 -5.65 -3.32 6.61
C THR A 27 -4.69 -2.21 7.06
N GLU A 28 -4.87 -1.02 6.50
CA GLU A 28 -4.07 0.18 6.86
C GLU A 28 -4.62 0.90 8.10
N PRO A 29 -3.82 1.78 8.73
CA PRO A 29 -4.27 2.56 9.89
C PRO A 29 -5.55 3.37 9.67
N THR A 30 -5.81 3.78 8.44
CA THR A 30 -7.04 4.48 8.03
C THR A 30 -8.29 3.61 8.08
N GLY A 31 -8.16 2.29 8.19
CA GLY A 31 -9.23 1.32 8.00
C GLY A 31 -9.44 0.93 6.53
N THR A 32 -8.56 1.37 5.64
CA THR A 32 -8.55 0.94 4.23
C THR A 32 -8.10 -0.51 4.15
N ASP A 33 -8.88 -1.35 3.48
CA ASP A 33 -8.52 -2.74 3.21
C ASP A 33 -8.00 -2.88 1.79
N VAL A 34 -6.92 -3.62 1.64
CA VAL A 34 -6.25 -3.87 0.36
C VAL A 34 -6.09 -5.36 0.13
N SER A 35 -6.42 -5.82 -1.06
CA SER A 35 -6.15 -7.18 -1.50
C SER A 35 -5.56 -7.15 -2.90
N LEU A 36 -4.33 -7.66 -3.05
CA LEU A 36 -3.60 -7.69 -4.32
C LEU A 36 -3.39 -9.12 -4.77
N ASN A 37 -3.59 -9.38 -6.06
CA ASN A 37 -3.02 -10.54 -6.72
C ASN A 37 -1.71 -10.10 -7.39
N PHE A 38 -0.61 -10.65 -6.94
CA PHE A 38 0.74 -10.32 -7.38
C PHE A 38 1.28 -11.41 -8.30
N MET A 39 1.62 -11.04 -9.52
CA MET A 39 2.07 -11.94 -10.58
C MET A 39 3.43 -11.44 -11.11
N PRO A 40 4.53 -11.73 -10.40
CA PRO A 40 5.85 -11.18 -10.74
C PRO A 40 6.36 -11.63 -12.12
N ASP A 41 6.10 -12.86 -12.53
CA ASP A 41 6.53 -13.39 -13.82
C ASP A 41 5.83 -12.70 -14.98
N GLU A 42 4.57 -12.34 -14.80
CA GLU A 42 3.78 -11.56 -15.76
C GLU A 42 4.05 -10.05 -15.66
N LYS A 43 4.82 -9.62 -14.65
CA LYS A 43 5.06 -8.21 -14.33
C LYS A 43 3.78 -7.40 -14.17
N ARG A 44 2.79 -8.03 -13.56
CA ARG A 44 1.45 -7.47 -13.42
C ARG A 44 0.86 -7.80 -12.06
N MET A 45 -0.02 -6.95 -11.60
CA MET A 45 -0.85 -7.21 -10.43
C MET A 45 -2.25 -6.66 -10.62
N HIS A 46 -3.19 -7.23 -9.88
CA HIS A 46 -4.55 -6.72 -9.76
C HIS A 46 -4.85 -6.49 -8.30
N GLY A 47 -5.33 -5.31 -7.97
CA GLY A 47 -5.72 -4.94 -6.61
C GLY A 47 -7.19 -4.62 -6.49
N ILE A 48 -7.76 -4.91 -5.33
CA ILE A 48 -9.04 -4.37 -4.90
C ILE A 48 -8.80 -3.62 -3.60
N ILE A 49 -9.19 -2.34 -3.58
CA ILE A 49 -9.02 -1.47 -2.43
C ILE A 49 -10.40 -1.06 -1.94
N PHE A 50 -10.65 -1.22 -0.64
CA PHE A 50 -11.88 -0.84 0.03
C PHE A 50 -11.60 0.38 0.90
N PHE A 51 -11.89 1.57 0.36
CA PHE A 51 -11.68 2.82 1.08
C PHE A 51 -12.86 3.11 2.01
N PRO A 52 -12.63 3.44 3.30
CA PRO A 52 -13.66 4.03 4.14
C PRO A 52 -14.22 5.31 3.51
N LYS A 53 -15.50 5.59 3.75
CA LYS A 53 -16.16 6.79 3.25
C LYS A 53 -15.35 8.05 3.54
N TRP A 54 -14.85 8.19 4.77
CA TRP A 54 -14.09 9.36 5.18
C TRP A 54 -12.77 9.56 4.41
N VAL A 55 -12.11 8.47 4.02
CA VAL A 55 -10.88 8.55 3.22
C VAL A 55 -11.18 9.11 1.83
N HIS A 56 -12.34 8.79 1.28
CA HIS A 56 -12.79 9.33 0.01
C HIS A 56 -13.19 10.81 0.12
N GLU A 57 -13.87 11.19 1.21
CA GLU A 57 -14.36 12.55 1.43
C GLU A 57 -13.28 13.51 1.93
N HIS A 58 -12.28 12.99 2.65
CA HIS A 58 -11.17 13.77 3.23
C HIS A 58 -9.79 13.21 2.82
N PRO A 59 -9.52 13.10 1.51
CA PRO A 59 -8.27 12.50 1.03
C PRO A 59 -7.03 13.23 1.52
N GLU A 60 -7.11 14.54 1.79
CA GLU A 60 -6.02 15.39 2.28
C GLU A 60 -5.45 14.92 3.61
N ILE A 61 -6.27 14.31 4.48
CA ILE A 61 -5.81 13.78 5.77
C ILE A 61 -4.87 12.59 5.57
N THR A 62 -5.08 11.81 4.52
CA THR A 62 -4.40 10.52 4.30
C THR A 62 -3.20 10.61 3.36
N VAL A 63 -2.97 11.76 2.72
CA VAL A 63 -1.83 11.99 1.83
C VAL A 63 -0.59 12.32 2.67
N CYS A 64 -0.02 11.28 3.27
CA CYS A 64 1.15 11.37 4.13
C CYS A 64 1.81 10.00 4.27
N TYR A 65 2.96 9.98 4.93
CA TYR A 65 3.53 8.75 5.44
C TYR A 65 2.80 8.38 6.74
N GLN A 66 1.85 7.45 6.64
CA GLN A 66 0.87 7.19 7.71
C GLN A 66 1.52 6.75 9.02
N ASN A 67 2.68 6.08 8.97
CA ASN A 67 3.41 5.66 10.17
C ASN A 67 3.87 6.82 11.06
N ASP A 68 4.05 8.02 10.49
CA ASP A 68 4.38 9.24 11.24
C ASP A 68 3.15 9.94 11.83
N HIS A 69 1.94 9.51 11.47
CA HIS A 69 0.68 10.16 11.80
C HIS A 69 -0.40 9.16 12.27
N LEU A 70 0.01 8.11 13.00
CA LEU A 70 -0.91 7.05 13.45
C LEU A 70 -2.06 7.57 14.31
N ASP A 71 -1.78 8.50 15.22
CA ASP A 71 -2.82 9.11 16.07
C ASP A 71 -3.87 9.84 15.23
N LEU A 72 -3.42 10.62 14.24
CA LEU A 72 -4.32 11.31 13.31
C LEU A 72 -5.18 10.32 12.50
N MET A 73 -4.60 9.23 12.02
CA MET A 73 -5.34 8.20 11.29
C MET A 73 -6.41 7.54 12.16
N HIS A 74 -6.06 7.18 13.41
CA HIS A 74 -6.98 6.57 14.36
C HIS A 74 -8.09 7.54 14.80
N GLU A 75 -7.77 8.77 15.12
CA GLU A 75 -8.75 9.80 15.47
C GLU A 75 -9.74 10.07 14.33
N SER A 76 -9.25 10.18 13.10
CA SER A 76 -10.08 10.40 11.92
C SER A 76 -11.00 9.21 11.65
N ARG A 77 -10.49 8.00 11.81
CA ARG A 77 -11.25 6.75 11.68
C ARG A 77 -12.39 6.65 12.70
N GLU A 78 -12.21 7.13 13.92
CA GLU A 78 -13.24 7.16 14.95
C GLU A 78 -14.24 8.32 14.76
N LYS A 79 -13.76 9.46 14.27
CA LYS A 79 -14.56 10.67 14.09
C LYS A 79 -15.50 10.63 12.89
N TYR A 80 -15.04 10.04 11.78
CA TYR A 80 -15.77 10.05 10.51
C TYR A 80 -16.40 8.69 10.19
N GLU A 81 -17.32 8.70 9.23
CA GLU A 81 -18.04 7.49 8.82
C GLU A 81 -17.17 6.57 7.96
N THR A 82 -17.27 5.27 8.24
CA THR A 82 -16.61 4.22 7.45
C THR A 82 -17.44 3.83 6.22
N TYR A 83 -18.75 3.75 6.36
CA TYR A 83 -19.66 3.22 5.34
C TYR A 83 -20.51 4.31 4.67
N PRO A 84 -20.91 4.11 3.40
CA PRO A 84 -20.50 2.99 2.52
C PRO A 84 -19.02 3.09 2.13
N LYS A 85 -18.34 1.95 1.99
CA LYS A 85 -16.98 1.90 1.48
C LYS A 85 -16.97 2.09 -0.03
N TYR A 86 -15.91 2.72 -0.52
CA TYR A 86 -15.62 2.85 -1.96
C TYR A 86 -14.69 1.71 -2.38
N VAL A 87 -15.13 0.94 -3.38
CA VAL A 87 -14.37 -0.20 -3.90
C VAL A 87 -13.70 0.19 -5.21
N VAL A 88 -12.38 0.08 -5.26
CA VAL A 88 -11.57 0.42 -6.42
C VAL A 88 -10.80 -0.81 -6.88
N PRO A 89 -11.26 -1.51 -7.95
CA PRO A 89 -10.48 -2.57 -8.61
C PRO A 89 -9.56 -1.95 -9.66
N GLU A 90 -8.27 -2.31 -9.61
CA GLU A 90 -7.28 -1.77 -10.55
C GLU A 90 -6.25 -2.83 -10.94
N PHE A 91 -5.84 -2.81 -12.21
CA PHE A 91 -4.60 -3.45 -12.65
C PHE A 91 -3.44 -2.47 -12.53
N ALA A 92 -2.25 -3.00 -12.26
CA ALA A 92 -1.01 -2.24 -12.30
C ALA A 92 0.09 -3.07 -12.95
N ASP A 93 0.98 -2.40 -13.67
CA ASP A 93 2.19 -2.99 -14.20
C ASP A 93 3.31 -2.88 -13.16
N ILE A 94 4.07 -3.97 -13.00
CA ILE A 94 5.24 -4.00 -12.14
C ILE A 94 6.43 -3.55 -12.98
N THR A 95 6.92 -2.36 -12.72
CA THR A 95 7.98 -1.74 -13.51
C THR A 95 9.38 -1.97 -12.96
N PHE A 96 9.47 -2.42 -11.71
CA PHE A 96 10.74 -2.72 -11.05
C PHE A 96 10.56 -3.79 -9.98
N ILE A 97 11.43 -4.80 -10.00
CA ILE A 97 11.52 -5.84 -8.98
C ILE A 97 13.00 -6.00 -8.61
N LYS A 98 13.29 -6.07 -7.33
CA LYS A 98 14.61 -6.39 -6.80
C LYS A 98 14.48 -7.51 -5.77
N ASN A 99 15.22 -8.60 -5.96
CA ASN A 99 15.35 -9.63 -4.94
C ASN A 99 16.44 -9.21 -3.95
N VAL A 100 16.07 -9.02 -2.70
CA VAL A 100 16.98 -8.62 -1.61
C VAL A 100 17.35 -9.78 -0.69
N GLY A 101 16.99 -11.00 -1.04
CA GLY A 101 17.23 -12.21 -0.27
C GLY A 101 16.12 -12.54 0.73
N GLU A 102 16.27 -13.70 1.38
CA GLU A 102 15.31 -14.16 2.37
C GLU A 102 15.50 -13.42 3.70
N ASN A 103 14.38 -13.20 4.40
CA ASN A 103 14.36 -12.60 5.74
C ASN A 103 15.08 -11.23 5.83
N ASN A 104 15.10 -10.49 4.73
CA ASN A 104 15.65 -9.15 4.71
C ASN A 104 14.59 -8.15 5.18
N GLU A 105 14.85 -7.50 6.32
CA GLU A 105 13.97 -6.49 6.91
C GLU A 105 14.33 -5.06 6.49
N GLU A 106 15.32 -4.89 5.62
CA GLU A 106 15.63 -3.59 5.02
C GLU A 106 14.50 -3.14 4.10
N VAL A 107 13.81 -2.10 4.49
CA VAL A 107 12.67 -1.55 3.75
C VAL A 107 12.84 -0.05 3.56
N VAL A 108 12.18 0.49 2.55
CA VAL A 108 12.07 1.95 2.39
C VAL A 108 11.22 2.50 3.52
N ALA A 109 11.84 3.20 4.46
CA ALA A 109 11.21 3.62 5.71
C ALA A 109 11.00 5.13 5.82
N GLN A 110 11.31 5.87 4.77
CA GLN A 110 11.17 7.33 4.74
C GLN A 110 9.94 7.77 3.95
N ALA A 111 9.46 8.96 4.23
CA ALA A 111 8.35 9.56 3.50
C ALA A 111 8.66 9.68 1.99
N PRO A 112 7.68 9.52 1.11
CA PRO A 112 7.88 9.66 -0.33
C PRO A 112 8.31 11.08 -0.70
N TYR A 113 9.19 11.18 -1.70
CA TYR A 113 9.67 12.43 -2.26
C TYR A 113 9.80 12.33 -3.78
N GLU A 114 9.89 13.46 -4.45
CA GLU A 114 10.06 13.51 -5.89
C GLU A 114 11.39 12.84 -6.31
N GLY A 115 11.31 11.90 -7.26
CA GLY A 115 12.48 11.13 -7.71
C GLY A 115 12.80 9.87 -6.89
N MET A 116 12.06 9.57 -5.82
CA MET A 116 12.28 8.41 -4.97
C MET A 116 12.35 7.08 -5.75
N THR A 117 11.51 6.89 -6.75
CA THR A 117 11.51 5.68 -7.58
C THR A 117 12.81 5.51 -8.36
N ASN A 118 13.39 6.61 -8.81
CA ASN A 118 14.69 6.59 -9.50
C ASN A 118 15.82 6.22 -8.53
N ASP A 119 15.76 6.73 -7.30
CA ASP A 119 16.74 6.42 -6.26
C ASP A 119 16.64 4.95 -5.81
N ILE A 120 15.43 4.39 -5.74
CA ILE A 120 15.24 2.95 -5.48
C ILE A 120 15.87 2.12 -6.62
N ARG A 121 15.59 2.45 -7.87
CA ARG A 121 16.16 1.77 -9.05
C ARG A 121 17.67 1.86 -9.10
N ALA A 122 18.23 2.97 -8.66
CA ALA A 122 19.67 3.20 -8.61
C ALA A 122 20.34 2.52 -7.39
N GLY A 123 19.59 1.86 -6.51
CA GLY A 123 20.12 1.20 -5.32
C GLY A 123 20.56 2.13 -4.21
N LYS A 124 20.07 3.37 -4.17
CA LYS A 124 20.44 4.37 -3.16
C LYS A 124 19.68 4.21 -1.83
N LEU A 125 18.52 3.55 -1.86
CA LEU A 125 17.65 3.37 -0.68
C LEU A 125 17.63 1.95 -0.15
N ILE A 126 17.81 1.00 -1.00
CA ILE A 126 17.83 -0.45 -0.68
C ILE A 126 18.89 -1.13 -1.53
#